data_b28cbc962590d8b6e87fe586a96db6e9
#
_entry.id   b28cbc962590d8b6e87fe586a96db6e9
#
_cell.length_a   1.000
_cell.length_b   1.000
_cell.length_c   1.000
_cell.angle_alpha   90.00
_cell.angle_beta   90.00
_cell.angle_gamma   90.00
#
_symmetry.space_group_name_H-M   'P 1'
#
loop_
_entity.id
_entity.type
_entity.pdbx_description
1 polymer ?
#
loop_
_entity_poly.entity_id
_entity_poly.type
_entity_poly.pdbx_seq_one_letter_code
_entity_poly.pdbx_strand_id
1 'polypeptide(L)'
;MEERVRPVSSDQITRAYFDSLLLEMRHIDAVEPNTTLTLYGETFATPVMMAALSHLKGQGNEGDGMVQMAEGAKMAGAVNWAGMGDCDQFDRIAATGARSIKIIKPYADEKEVLTRIERAEEAGALAVGMDVDHAFAANGHPD
;
A
#
# COMPACT_ATOMS: atom_id res chain seq x y z
N MET A 1 41.19 0.79 -23.71
CA MET A 1 39.95 1.59 -23.49
C MET A 1 39.06 0.71 -22.65
N GLU A 2 39.03 0.90 -21.34
CA GLU A 2 38.21 0.11 -20.42
C GLU A 2 36.74 0.43 -20.71
N GLU A 3 35.99 -0.56 -21.09
CA GLU A 3 34.54 -0.49 -21.28
C GLU A 3 33.93 -0.21 -19.91
N ARG A 4 33.47 1.01 -19.66
CA ARG A 4 32.74 1.35 -18.44
C ARG A 4 31.47 0.53 -18.40
N VAL A 5 31.48 -0.55 -17.60
CA VAL A 5 30.26 -1.31 -17.27
C VAL A 5 29.27 -0.31 -16.66
N ARG A 6 28.17 -0.03 -17.35
CA ARG A 6 27.09 0.78 -16.78
C ARG A 6 26.47 0.02 -15.64
N PRO A 7 26.31 0.62 -14.46
CA PRO A 7 25.62 -0.07 -13.36
C PRO A 7 24.21 -0.41 -13.80
N VAL A 8 23.81 -1.66 -13.55
CA VAL A 8 22.46 -2.15 -13.81
C VAL A 8 21.52 -1.41 -12.84
N SER A 9 20.43 -0.83 -13.34
CA SER A 9 19.46 -0.15 -12.50
C SER A 9 18.66 -1.16 -11.65
N SER A 10 18.14 -0.71 -10.49
CA SER A 10 17.25 -1.54 -9.64
C SER A 10 16.06 -2.09 -10.43
N ASP A 11 15.50 -1.30 -11.33
CA ASP A 11 14.38 -1.72 -12.18
C ASP A 11 14.75 -2.88 -13.11
N GLN A 12 15.95 -2.83 -13.69
CA GLN A 12 16.45 -3.93 -14.54
C GLN A 12 16.68 -5.21 -13.74
N ILE A 13 17.21 -5.09 -12.52
CA ILE A 13 17.42 -6.23 -11.61
C ILE A 13 16.06 -6.85 -11.24
N THR A 14 15.12 -6.03 -10.83
CA THR A 14 13.76 -6.45 -10.46
C THR A 14 13.06 -7.11 -11.64
N ARG A 15 13.13 -6.52 -12.82
CA ARG A 15 12.53 -7.08 -14.03
C ARG A 15 13.13 -8.43 -14.37
N ALA A 16 14.46 -8.55 -14.38
CA ALA A 16 15.15 -9.81 -14.67
C ALA A 16 14.76 -10.91 -13.66
N TYR A 17 14.59 -10.55 -12.39
CA TYR A 17 14.11 -11.49 -11.38
C TYR A 17 12.70 -11.99 -11.70
N PHE A 18 11.74 -11.10 -11.96
CA PHE A 18 10.39 -11.53 -12.32
C PHE A 18 10.34 -12.34 -13.62
N ASP A 19 11.13 -11.98 -14.62
CA ASP A 19 11.21 -12.73 -15.89
C ASP A 19 11.82 -14.14 -15.70
N SER A 20 12.54 -14.36 -14.60
CA SER A 20 13.09 -15.70 -14.24
C SER A 20 12.09 -16.60 -13.53
N LEU A 21 10.98 -16.07 -13.03
CA LEU A 21 9.96 -16.84 -12.33
C LEU A 21 9.08 -17.58 -13.34
N LEU A 22 9.02 -18.88 -13.19
CA LEU A 22 8.19 -19.75 -14.04
C LEU A 22 7.06 -20.35 -13.21
N LEU A 23 5.88 -20.43 -13.82
CA LEU A 23 4.74 -21.16 -13.26
C LEU A 23 4.82 -22.64 -13.70
N GLU A 24 4.85 -23.54 -12.74
CA GLU A 24 4.73 -24.97 -13.03
C GLU A 24 3.28 -25.28 -13.40
N MET A 25 3.07 -25.77 -14.62
CA MET A 25 1.75 -26.21 -15.07
C MET A 25 1.56 -27.68 -14.68
N ARG A 26 0.51 -27.93 -13.87
CA ARG A 26 0.11 -29.29 -13.48
C ARG A 26 -1.33 -29.55 -13.95
N HIS A 27 -1.50 -30.64 -14.67
CA HIS A 27 -2.83 -31.13 -15.09
C HIS A 27 -3.32 -32.29 -14.22
N ILE A 28 -2.40 -33.00 -13.56
CA ILE A 28 -2.69 -34.13 -12.69
C ILE A 28 -2.74 -33.60 -11.26
N ASP A 29 -3.74 -34.05 -10.50
CA ASP A 29 -3.98 -33.62 -9.11
C ASP A 29 -4.26 -32.11 -8.95
N ALA A 30 -4.81 -31.48 -10.01
CA ALA A 30 -5.25 -30.11 -9.92
C ALA A 30 -6.40 -30.00 -8.90
N VAL A 31 -6.30 -28.99 -8.03
CA VAL A 31 -7.32 -28.66 -7.03
C VAL A 31 -7.83 -27.24 -7.27
N GLU A 32 -9.04 -26.98 -6.82
CA GLU A 32 -9.56 -25.61 -6.85
C GLU A 32 -8.68 -24.70 -5.97
N PRO A 33 -8.16 -23.58 -6.51
CA PRO A 33 -7.27 -22.69 -5.74
C PRO A 33 -8.02 -22.00 -4.62
N ASN A 34 -7.43 -21.96 -3.44
CA ASN A 34 -7.88 -21.13 -2.35
C ASN A 34 -7.07 -19.83 -2.33
N THR A 35 -7.72 -18.70 -2.60
CA THR A 35 -7.10 -17.38 -2.65
C THR A 35 -7.29 -16.57 -1.36
N THR A 36 -7.90 -17.15 -0.32
CA THR A 36 -8.12 -16.42 0.93
C THR A 36 -6.79 -16.10 1.63
N LEU A 37 -6.75 -14.92 2.26
CA LEU A 37 -5.65 -14.46 3.09
C LEU A 37 -6.17 -14.18 4.49
N THR A 38 -5.51 -14.70 5.52
CA THR A 38 -5.74 -14.25 6.90
C THR A 38 -4.62 -13.31 7.33
N LEU A 39 -4.98 -12.09 7.71
CA LEU A 39 -4.05 -11.05 8.12
C LEU A 39 -4.62 -10.28 9.32
N TYR A 40 -3.84 -10.12 10.38
CA TYR A 40 -4.25 -9.44 11.63
C TYR A 40 -5.58 -9.93 12.21
N GLY A 41 -5.82 -11.25 12.11
CA GLY A 41 -7.04 -11.88 12.65
C GLY A 41 -8.27 -11.78 11.75
N GLU A 42 -8.18 -11.15 10.59
CA GLU A 42 -9.27 -11.03 9.62
C GLU A 42 -9.00 -11.84 8.36
N THR A 43 -10.05 -12.26 7.67
CA THR A 43 -9.96 -13.06 6.43
C THR A 43 -10.40 -12.24 5.24
N PHE A 44 -9.58 -12.23 4.20
CA PHE A 44 -9.79 -11.54 2.93
C PHE A 44 -9.96 -12.53 1.79
N ALA A 45 -10.69 -12.14 0.76
CA ALA A 45 -10.97 -13.01 -0.39
C ALA A 45 -9.74 -13.25 -1.29
N THR A 46 -8.73 -12.39 -1.19
CA THR A 46 -7.54 -12.41 -2.05
C THR A 46 -6.29 -11.95 -1.30
N PRO A 47 -5.09 -12.49 -1.61
CA PRO A 47 -3.83 -11.95 -1.12
C PRO A 47 -3.36 -10.71 -1.89
N VAL A 48 -4.06 -10.33 -2.97
CA VAL A 48 -3.77 -9.10 -3.71
C VAL A 48 -4.27 -7.92 -2.90
N MET A 49 -3.41 -6.93 -2.70
CA MET A 49 -3.70 -5.73 -1.91
C MET A 49 -3.57 -4.49 -2.79
N MET A 50 -4.26 -3.42 -2.42
CA MET A 50 -4.04 -2.12 -3.05
C MET A 50 -2.70 -1.55 -2.61
N ALA A 51 -2.00 -0.83 -3.50
CA ALA A 51 -0.75 -0.17 -3.15
C ALA A 51 -1.00 1.05 -2.25
N ALA A 52 -0.02 1.38 -1.41
CA ALA A 52 -0.05 2.57 -0.54
C ALA A 52 0.18 3.86 -1.33
N LEU A 53 -0.75 4.19 -2.21
CA LEU A 53 -0.72 5.41 -3.01
C LEU A 53 -1.20 6.60 -2.20
N SER A 54 -0.78 7.80 -2.63
CA SER A 54 -1.23 9.10 -2.11
C SER A 54 -1.66 9.97 -3.29
N HIS A 55 -2.53 10.93 -3.04
CA HIS A 55 -2.92 11.95 -4.02
C HIS A 55 -3.53 11.42 -5.32
N LEU A 56 -4.24 10.30 -5.29
CA LEU A 56 -5.01 9.85 -6.44
C LEU A 56 -6.13 10.84 -6.74
N LYS A 57 -6.23 11.22 -8.01
CA LYS A 57 -7.38 11.98 -8.49
C LYS A 57 -8.56 11.02 -8.68
N GLY A 58 -9.73 11.41 -8.17
CA GLY A 58 -10.94 10.65 -8.39
C GLY A 58 -11.40 10.70 -9.85
N GLN A 59 -12.18 9.72 -10.26
CA GLN A 59 -12.92 9.78 -11.52
C GLN A 59 -14.15 10.68 -11.33
N GLY A 60 -14.34 11.60 -12.27
CA GLY A 60 -15.37 12.63 -12.18
C GLY A 60 -14.85 13.93 -11.55
N ASN A 61 -15.67 14.96 -11.57
CA ASN A 61 -15.26 16.32 -11.18
C ASN A 61 -15.11 16.53 -9.66
N GLU A 62 -15.53 15.59 -8.82
CA GLU A 62 -15.62 15.77 -7.35
C GLU A 62 -15.16 14.54 -6.55
N GLY A 63 -14.51 13.55 -7.17
CA GLY A 63 -14.15 12.31 -6.48
C GLY A 63 -12.79 12.37 -5.79
N ASP A 64 -12.72 11.90 -4.53
CA ASP A 64 -11.48 11.56 -3.85
C ASP A 64 -11.04 10.15 -4.32
N GLY A 65 -9.98 10.08 -5.13
CA GLY A 65 -9.50 8.82 -5.69
C GLY A 65 -9.05 7.82 -4.63
N MET A 66 -8.64 8.30 -3.44
CA MET A 66 -8.26 7.44 -2.33
C MET A 66 -9.49 6.75 -1.71
N VAL A 67 -10.60 7.46 -1.61
CA VAL A 67 -11.87 6.90 -1.15
C VAL A 67 -12.41 5.89 -2.16
N GLN A 68 -12.39 6.23 -3.47
CA GLN A 68 -12.81 5.32 -4.53
C GLN A 68 -11.96 4.03 -4.57
N MET A 69 -10.65 4.14 -4.33
CA MET A 69 -9.76 2.98 -4.23
C MET A 69 -10.14 2.09 -3.05
N ALA A 70 -10.46 2.69 -1.90
CA ALA A 70 -10.89 1.95 -0.72
C ALA A 70 -12.23 1.21 -0.96
N GLU A 71 -13.19 1.86 -1.61
CA GLU A 71 -14.45 1.22 -2.01
C GLU A 71 -14.22 0.03 -2.94
N GLY A 72 -13.32 0.17 -3.93
CA GLY A 72 -12.91 -0.91 -4.82
C GLY A 72 -12.27 -2.07 -4.07
N ALA A 73 -11.37 -1.80 -3.13
CA ALA A 73 -10.73 -2.81 -2.28
C ALA A 73 -11.77 -3.58 -1.45
N LYS A 74 -12.72 -2.86 -0.84
CA LYS A 74 -13.83 -3.47 -0.10
C LYS A 74 -14.67 -4.40 -0.98
N MET A 75 -15.04 -3.94 -2.18
CA MET A 75 -15.82 -4.75 -3.13
C MET A 75 -15.08 -6.02 -3.55
N ALA A 76 -13.76 -5.96 -3.67
CA ALA A 76 -12.91 -7.11 -4.01
C ALA A 76 -12.61 -8.03 -2.81
N GLY A 77 -12.99 -7.65 -1.59
CA GLY A 77 -12.62 -8.37 -0.38
C GLY A 77 -11.10 -8.35 -0.13
N ALA A 78 -10.44 -7.26 -0.52
CA ALA A 78 -9.00 -7.06 -0.45
C ALA A 78 -8.61 -6.06 0.65
N VAL A 79 -7.35 -6.10 1.08
CA VAL A 79 -6.79 -5.08 1.97
C VAL A 79 -6.52 -3.80 1.17
N ASN A 80 -6.97 -2.67 1.70
CA ASN A 80 -6.61 -1.35 1.21
C ASN A 80 -5.37 -0.83 1.94
N TRP A 81 -4.44 -0.19 1.21
CA TRP A 81 -3.35 0.55 1.81
C TRP A 81 -3.54 2.03 1.52
N ALA A 82 -3.75 2.81 2.57
CA ALA A 82 -3.90 4.26 2.48
C ALA A 82 -2.55 4.93 2.68
N GLY A 83 -2.10 5.68 1.68
CA GLY A 83 -0.83 6.40 1.73
C GLY A 83 -0.82 7.55 2.74
N MET A 84 0.12 8.46 2.59
CA MET A 84 0.49 9.49 3.57
C MET A 84 -0.45 10.71 3.64
N GLY A 85 -1.69 10.63 3.15
CA GLY A 85 -2.70 11.68 3.29
C GLY A 85 -2.97 12.07 4.75
N ASP A 86 -3.68 13.20 4.95
CA ASP A 86 -4.04 13.68 6.28
C ASP A 86 -5.03 12.76 7.02
N CYS A 87 -5.26 13.05 8.28
CA CYS A 87 -6.16 12.25 9.11
C CYS A 87 -7.61 12.32 8.60
N ASP A 88 -8.06 13.48 8.16
CA ASP A 88 -9.42 13.67 7.67
C ASP A 88 -9.68 12.87 6.37
N GLN A 89 -8.67 12.72 5.52
CA GLN A 89 -8.75 11.82 4.36
C GLN A 89 -8.88 10.36 4.82
N PHE A 90 -8.10 9.98 5.84
CA PHE A 90 -8.19 8.60 6.36
C PHE A 90 -9.54 8.33 7.02
N ASP A 91 -10.12 9.29 7.72
CA ASP A 91 -11.47 9.16 8.28
C ASP A 91 -12.52 8.89 7.17
N ARG A 92 -12.41 9.58 6.02
CA ARG A 92 -13.28 9.31 4.86
C ARG A 92 -13.06 7.92 4.26
N ILE A 93 -11.80 7.48 4.18
CA ILE A 93 -11.45 6.13 3.74
C ILE A 93 -12.04 5.07 4.70
N ALA A 94 -11.87 5.25 6.00
CA ALA A 94 -12.41 4.35 7.02
C ALA A 94 -13.94 4.28 6.99
N ALA A 95 -14.60 5.41 6.74
CA ALA A 95 -16.06 5.50 6.60
C ALA A 95 -16.63 4.63 5.46
N THR A 96 -15.83 4.27 4.46
CA THR A 96 -16.25 3.30 3.41
C THR A 96 -16.47 1.90 3.98
N GLY A 97 -15.87 1.59 5.12
CA GLY A 97 -15.80 0.25 5.72
C GLY A 97 -14.78 -0.67 5.05
N ALA A 98 -13.89 -0.13 4.22
CA ALA A 98 -12.73 -0.88 3.72
C ALA A 98 -11.75 -1.15 4.85
N ARG A 99 -11.22 -2.38 4.94
CA ARG A 99 -10.17 -2.70 5.89
C ARG A 99 -8.85 -2.14 5.38
N SER A 100 -8.37 -1.11 6.06
CA SER A 100 -7.27 -0.28 5.58
C SER A 100 -6.08 -0.29 6.53
N ILE A 101 -4.87 -0.36 5.95
CA ILE A 101 -3.60 -0.12 6.63
C ILE A 101 -3.22 1.33 6.33
N LYS A 102 -3.00 2.14 7.37
CA LYS A 102 -2.57 3.53 7.22
C LYS A 102 -1.05 3.62 7.16
N ILE A 103 -0.53 4.31 6.14
CA ILE A 103 0.89 4.63 6.04
C ILE A 103 1.13 6.06 6.52
N ILE A 104 2.13 6.23 7.36
CA ILE A 104 2.63 7.52 7.85
C ILE A 104 4.10 7.69 7.49
N LYS A 105 4.64 8.90 7.63
CA LYS A 105 6.06 9.19 7.49
C LYS A 105 6.77 9.16 8.84
N PRO A 106 8.10 9.00 8.87
CA PRO A 106 8.91 9.22 10.05
C PRO A 106 9.14 10.74 10.26
N TYR A 107 8.07 11.45 10.64
CA TYR A 107 8.14 12.90 10.87
C TYR A 107 9.19 13.25 11.93
N ALA A 108 9.83 14.42 11.79
CA ALA A 108 10.82 14.91 12.75
C ALA A 108 10.20 15.22 14.12
N ASP A 109 8.92 15.58 14.18
CA ASP A 109 8.18 15.73 15.42
C ASP A 109 7.54 14.39 15.84
N GLU A 110 8.07 13.82 16.94
CA GLU A 110 7.54 12.60 17.53
C GLU A 110 6.04 12.70 17.88
N LYS A 111 5.59 13.88 18.30
CA LYS A 111 4.16 14.08 18.63
C LYS A 111 3.28 13.95 17.40
N GLU A 112 3.75 14.43 16.26
CA GLU A 112 3.05 14.26 14.97
C GLU A 112 2.89 12.78 14.63
N VAL A 113 3.96 11.99 14.79
CA VAL A 113 3.93 10.53 14.56
C VAL A 113 2.90 9.86 15.46
N LEU A 114 2.96 10.14 16.79
CA LEU A 114 2.05 9.55 17.76
C LEU A 114 0.59 9.95 17.51
N THR A 115 0.34 11.23 17.23
CA THR A 115 -1.01 11.71 16.93
C THR A 115 -1.61 11.02 15.69
N ARG A 116 -0.80 10.79 14.65
CA ARG A 116 -1.28 10.09 13.44
C ARG A 116 -1.56 8.61 13.68
N ILE A 117 -0.77 7.97 14.55
CA ILE A 117 -1.02 6.58 14.95
C ILE A 117 -2.33 6.49 15.74
N GLU A 118 -2.50 7.35 16.74
CA GLU A 118 -3.71 7.39 17.57
C GLU A 118 -4.97 7.64 16.72
N ARG A 119 -4.91 8.62 15.81
CA ARG A 119 -6.02 8.91 14.90
C ARG A 119 -6.34 7.75 13.94
N ALA A 120 -5.32 7.04 13.47
CA ALA A 120 -5.53 5.86 12.62
C ALA A 120 -6.19 4.71 13.42
N GLU A 121 -5.79 4.51 14.67
CA GLU A 121 -6.39 3.54 15.59
C GLU A 121 -7.86 3.90 15.88
N GLU A 122 -8.15 5.16 16.24
CA GLU A 122 -9.51 5.65 16.47
C GLU A 122 -10.41 5.48 15.25
N ALA A 123 -9.89 5.69 14.05
CA ALA A 123 -10.61 5.47 12.80
C ALA A 123 -10.79 3.99 12.44
N GLY A 124 -10.20 3.07 13.21
CA GLY A 124 -10.33 1.62 13.01
C GLY A 124 -9.41 1.06 11.93
N ALA A 125 -8.19 1.61 11.79
CA ALA A 125 -7.17 1.03 10.91
C ALA A 125 -6.89 -0.43 11.27
N LEU A 126 -6.67 -1.26 10.25
CA LEU A 126 -6.25 -2.65 10.43
C LEU A 126 -4.83 -2.73 11.02
N ALA A 127 -3.98 -1.83 10.59
CA ALA A 127 -2.62 -1.63 11.08
C ALA A 127 -2.10 -0.24 10.66
N VAL A 128 -0.96 0.15 11.21
CA VAL A 128 -0.20 1.32 10.79
C VAL A 128 1.16 0.85 10.28
N GLY A 129 1.60 1.41 9.15
CA GLY A 129 2.93 1.23 8.59
C GLY A 129 3.66 2.55 8.47
N MET A 130 4.98 2.51 8.30
CA MET A 130 5.81 3.69 8.12
C MET A 130 6.56 3.61 6.79
N ASP A 131 6.43 4.67 5.99
CA ASP A 131 7.19 4.83 4.76
C ASP A 131 8.56 5.42 5.09
N VAL A 132 9.60 4.61 4.98
CA VAL A 132 10.96 4.97 5.37
C VAL A 132 11.84 5.44 4.21
N ASP A 133 11.36 5.34 2.98
CA ASP A 133 12.10 5.79 1.79
C ASP A 133 11.89 7.29 1.50
N HIS A 134 10.94 7.92 2.17
CA HIS A 134 10.54 9.31 2.00
C HIS A 134 10.64 10.11 3.30
N ALA A 135 11.74 9.92 4.02
CA ALA A 135 12.00 10.58 5.30
C ALA A 135 12.54 12.02 5.15
N PHE A 136 12.91 12.42 3.93
CA PHE A 136 13.50 13.71 3.66
C PHE A 136 12.80 14.42 2.51
N ALA A 137 12.59 15.72 2.69
CA ALA A 137 12.14 16.60 1.62
C ALA A 137 13.23 16.74 0.53
N ALA A 138 12.87 17.25 -0.63
CA ALA A 138 13.80 17.43 -1.77
C ALA A 138 15.03 18.28 -1.46
N ASN A 139 14.97 19.11 -0.41
CA ASN A 139 16.08 19.93 0.08
C ASN A 139 17.01 19.20 1.07
N GLY A 140 16.75 17.90 1.36
CA GLY A 140 17.53 17.08 2.27
C GLY A 140 17.25 17.30 3.76
N HIS A 141 16.24 18.09 4.11
CA HIS A 141 15.79 18.21 5.49
C HIS A 141 14.76 17.12 5.83
N PRO A 142 14.69 16.62 7.08
CA PRO A 142 13.60 15.76 7.53
C PRO A 142 12.23 16.42 7.30
N ASP A 143 11.25 15.63 6.89
CA ASP A 143 9.86 16.07 6.72
C ASP A 143 9.17 16.34 8.05
#